data_f5bda1bfa52fbddbf42d2d5f54c2234f
#
_entry.id   f5bda1bfa52fbddbf42d2d5f54c2234f
#
_cell.length_a   1.000
_cell.length_b   1.000
_cell.length_c   1.000
_cell.angle_alpha   90.00
_cell.angle_beta   90.00
_cell.angle_gamma   90.00
#
_symmetry.space_group_name_H-M   'P 1'
#
loop_
_entity.id
_entity.type
_entity.pdbx_description
1 polymer ?
#
loop_
_entity_poly.entity_id
_entity_poly.type
_entity_poly.pdbx_seq_one_letter_code
_entity_poly.pdbx_strand_id
1 'polypeptide(L)'
;NTNTGLSSESFYSAITLTNDARLNHCTIIHNNAPGICAVDGQLRLYNSVLWGNTSTGIIAPEDVQITGSATMLDIRNNAIQNAPEEWNLWSENMQLSVVQGDPLYPAFVNPTRNVGAVSSGYDTPLGGPARFEPTCESPLVIAGDESIVGDPDLALDADITGHNFAVGGAPDIGAYEATCLNPVGSVLYV
;
A
#
# COMPACT_ATOMS: atom_id res chain seq x y z
N ASN A 1 36.64 -9.26 19.97
CA ASN A 1 35.91 -8.49 18.93
C ASN A 1 35.26 -9.51 17.99
N THR A 2 34.11 -10.00 18.36
CA THR A 2 33.25 -10.76 17.44
C THR A 2 32.41 -9.76 16.70
N ASN A 3 32.86 -9.44 15.50
CA ASN A 3 32.05 -8.73 14.53
C ASN A 3 30.92 -9.71 14.11
N THR A 4 29.79 -9.62 14.75
CA THR A 4 28.58 -10.28 14.28
C THR A 4 28.16 -9.52 13.03
N GLY A 5 28.66 -9.98 11.89
CA GLY A 5 28.28 -9.45 10.60
C GLY A 5 26.77 -9.45 10.47
N LEU A 6 26.21 -8.28 10.37
CA LEU A 6 24.87 -8.11 9.79
C LEU A 6 24.96 -8.75 8.42
N SER A 7 24.25 -9.86 8.23
CA SER A 7 24.17 -10.51 6.96
C SER A 7 23.66 -9.50 5.95
N SER A 8 24.34 -9.38 4.82
CA SER A 8 24.06 -8.45 3.73
C SER A 8 22.71 -8.71 3.02
N GLU A 9 21.84 -9.52 3.61
CA GLU A 9 20.60 -9.99 2.99
C GLU A 9 19.39 -9.09 3.22
N SER A 10 19.52 -8.04 4.04
CA SER A 10 18.32 -7.38 4.58
C SER A 10 17.97 -6.01 4.03
N PHE A 11 18.63 -5.50 3.01
CA PHE A 11 18.39 -4.12 2.58
C PHE A 11 17.76 -3.97 1.18
N TYR A 12 17.30 -5.03 0.59
CA TYR A 12 16.59 -4.94 -0.69
C TYR A 12 15.09 -4.83 -0.42
N SER A 13 14.59 -3.61 -0.44
CA SER A 13 13.17 -3.29 -0.38
C SER A 13 12.86 -2.14 -1.34
N ALA A 14 11.59 -1.92 -1.64
CA ALA A 14 11.17 -0.78 -2.45
C ALA A 14 11.51 0.54 -1.74
N ILE A 15 11.32 0.56 -0.40
CA ILE A 15 11.65 1.69 0.47
C ILE A 15 12.41 1.18 1.68
N THR A 16 13.62 1.69 1.91
CA THR A 16 14.39 1.42 3.13
C THR A 16 14.39 2.65 4.03
N LEU A 17 14.01 2.48 5.28
CA LEU A 17 13.89 3.52 6.29
C LEU A 17 14.87 3.21 7.44
N THR A 18 15.72 4.16 7.80
CA THR A 18 16.78 4.00 8.79
C THR A 18 16.60 4.84 10.05
N ASN A 19 15.54 5.62 10.14
CA ASN A 19 15.17 6.47 11.25
C ASN A 19 13.64 6.57 11.34
N ASP A 20 13.14 7.45 12.19
CA ASP A 20 11.72 7.75 12.28
C ASP A 20 11.18 8.19 10.92
N ALA A 21 10.13 7.54 10.49
CA ALA A 21 9.48 7.81 9.21
C ALA A 21 7.96 7.80 9.33
N ARG A 22 7.33 8.65 8.53
CA ARG A 22 5.88 8.68 8.35
C ARG A 22 5.56 8.52 6.88
N LEU A 23 4.67 7.61 6.58
CA LEU A 23 4.11 7.38 5.25
C LEU A 23 2.58 7.47 5.36
N ASN A 24 1.99 8.24 4.49
CA ASN A 24 0.54 8.45 4.46
C ASN A 24 0.04 8.42 3.02
N HIS A 25 -1.09 7.76 2.78
CA HIS A 25 -1.68 7.60 1.45
C HIS A 25 -0.68 7.13 0.39
N CYS A 26 0.11 6.10 0.71
CA CYS A 26 1.10 5.55 -0.21
C CYS A 26 0.56 4.29 -0.90
N THR A 27 0.92 4.14 -2.18
CA THR A 27 0.69 2.91 -2.94
C THR A 27 2.04 2.28 -3.28
N ILE A 28 2.40 1.20 -2.55
CA ILE A 28 3.67 0.49 -2.67
C ILE A 28 3.36 -0.91 -3.14
N ILE A 29 3.41 -1.13 -4.44
CA ILE A 29 2.93 -2.36 -5.05
C ILE A 29 3.81 -2.84 -6.20
N HIS A 30 3.80 -4.15 -6.44
CA HIS A 30 4.45 -4.81 -7.56
C HIS A 30 5.97 -4.56 -7.68
N ASN A 31 6.66 -4.33 -6.57
CA ASN A 31 8.12 -4.24 -6.58
C ASN A 31 8.76 -5.64 -6.55
N ASN A 32 9.98 -5.74 -7.10
CA ASN A 32 10.77 -6.98 -7.07
C ASN A 32 11.59 -7.10 -5.75
N ALA A 33 10.99 -6.67 -4.64
CA ALA A 33 11.55 -6.70 -3.31
C ALA A 33 10.40 -6.50 -2.31
N PRO A 34 10.57 -6.76 -1.00
CA PRO A 34 9.62 -6.34 0.03
C PRO A 34 9.26 -4.86 -0.09
N GLY A 35 8.05 -4.49 0.26
CA GLY A 35 7.58 -3.10 0.12
C GLY A 35 8.37 -2.13 0.98
N ILE A 36 8.47 -2.39 2.28
CA ILE A 36 9.18 -1.54 3.24
C ILE A 36 10.17 -2.37 4.06
N CYS A 37 11.37 -1.83 4.25
CA CYS A 37 12.31 -2.29 5.27
C CYS A 37 12.56 -1.15 6.27
N ALA A 38 12.10 -1.29 7.51
CA ALA A 38 12.31 -0.34 8.59
C ALA A 38 13.41 -0.86 9.53
N VAL A 39 14.61 -0.28 9.49
CA VAL A 39 15.79 -0.82 10.19
C VAL A 39 15.85 -0.35 11.63
N ASP A 40 15.63 0.93 11.86
CA ASP A 40 15.66 1.58 13.17
C ASP A 40 14.54 2.61 13.29
N GLY A 41 14.29 3.13 14.51
CA GLY A 41 13.35 4.20 14.76
C GLY A 41 11.89 3.73 14.75
N GLN A 42 10.98 4.65 14.47
CA GLN A 42 9.53 4.43 14.44
C GLN A 42 9.01 4.51 13.00
N LEU A 43 8.33 3.47 12.56
CA LEU A 43 7.52 3.53 11.35
C LEU A 43 6.09 3.90 11.72
N ARG A 44 5.59 4.98 11.10
CA ARG A 44 4.18 5.36 11.10
C ARG A 44 3.66 5.24 9.67
N LEU A 45 2.67 4.40 9.48
CA LEU A 45 2.09 4.10 8.18
C LEU A 45 0.57 4.18 8.27
N TYR A 46 -0.02 5.05 7.47
CA TYR A 46 -1.46 5.32 7.50
C TYR A 46 -2.06 5.33 6.10
N ASN A 47 -3.31 4.91 5.99
CA ASN A 47 -4.10 4.96 4.75
C ASN A 47 -3.32 4.50 3.51
N SER A 48 -2.46 3.50 3.66
CA SER A 48 -1.54 3.07 2.61
C SER A 48 -1.79 1.64 2.17
N VAL A 49 -1.48 1.34 0.92
CA VAL A 49 -1.59 -0.01 0.38
C VAL A 49 -0.22 -0.61 0.09
N LEU A 50 0.02 -1.83 0.59
CA LEU A 50 1.20 -2.65 0.33
C LEU A 50 0.76 -4.00 -0.24
N TRP A 51 1.04 -4.25 -1.51
CA TRP A 51 0.55 -5.45 -2.16
C TRP A 51 1.44 -5.89 -3.33
N GLY A 52 1.59 -7.20 -3.48
CA GLY A 52 2.30 -7.79 -4.61
C GLY A 52 3.80 -7.48 -4.66
N ASN A 53 4.40 -7.01 -3.56
CA ASN A 53 5.84 -6.82 -3.49
C ASN A 53 6.49 -8.15 -3.15
N THR A 54 7.39 -8.63 -4.02
CA THR A 54 7.99 -9.97 -3.89
C THR A 54 9.39 -10.01 -4.49
N SER A 55 10.29 -10.72 -3.85
CA SER A 55 11.66 -10.93 -4.36
C SER A 55 11.75 -12.04 -5.42
N THR A 56 10.72 -12.86 -5.55
CA THR A 56 10.74 -14.04 -6.44
C THR A 56 10.18 -13.76 -7.84
N GLY A 57 9.54 -12.60 -8.02
CA GLY A 57 8.85 -12.28 -9.27
C GLY A 57 7.45 -12.89 -9.39
N ILE A 58 7.04 -13.76 -8.46
CA ILE A 58 5.70 -14.36 -8.39
C ILE A 58 5.06 -13.93 -7.07
N ILE A 59 3.90 -13.31 -7.14
CA ILE A 59 3.18 -12.90 -5.93
C ILE A 59 2.63 -14.15 -5.24
N ALA A 60 2.97 -14.30 -3.98
CA ALA A 60 2.49 -15.40 -3.14
C ALA A 60 1.85 -14.84 -1.85
N PRO A 61 0.89 -15.53 -1.25
CA PRO A 61 0.24 -15.06 -0.02
C PRO A 61 1.21 -14.81 1.14
N GLU A 62 2.31 -15.57 1.17
CA GLU A 62 3.36 -15.48 2.19
C GLU A 62 4.35 -14.34 1.99
N ASP A 63 4.30 -13.61 0.88
CA ASP A 63 5.22 -12.50 0.63
C ASP A 63 5.04 -11.38 1.66
N VAL A 64 6.03 -11.20 2.51
CA VAL A 64 6.02 -10.20 3.57
C VAL A 64 6.21 -8.79 3.00
N GLN A 65 5.30 -7.89 3.31
CA GLN A 65 5.30 -6.53 2.75
C GLN A 65 6.12 -5.53 3.57
N ILE A 66 6.31 -5.79 4.87
CA ILE A 66 7.08 -4.93 5.77
C ILE A 66 8.09 -5.80 6.51
N THR A 67 9.36 -5.42 6.48
CA THR A 67 10.46 -6.12 7.14
C THR A 67 11.29 -5.15 7.98
N GLY A 68 12.24 -5.67 8.74
CA GLY A 68 13.22 -4.87 9.46
C GLY A 68 13.17 -5.06 10.98
N SER A 69 13.78 -4.15 11.70
CA SER A 69 13.98 -4.19 13.15
C SER A 69 13.48 -2.93 13.86
N ALA A 70 12.57 -2.18 13.26
CA ALA A 70 11.98 -1.00 13.88
C ALA A 70 11.40 -1.33 15.27
N THR A 71 11.71 -0.51 16.25
CA THR A 71 11.35 -0.76 17.64
C THR A 71 9.91 -0.36 17.99
N MET A 72 9.33 0.54 17.21
CA MET A 72 7.93 0.98 17.36
C MET A 72 7.28 1.09 15.99
N LEU A 73 6.17 0.41 15.84
CA LEU A 73 5.33 0.48 14.65
C LEU A 73 3.99 1.10 15.05
N ASP A 74 3.58 2.13 14.32
CA ASP A 74 2.22 2.69 14.39
C ASP A 74 1.62 2.59 12.99
N ILE A 75 0.89 1.51 12.75
CA ILE A 75 0.40 1.11 11.43
C ILE A 75 -1.11 0.96 11.52
N ARG A 76 -1.86 1.92 10.95
CA ARG A 76 -3.32 1.99 11.07
C ARG A 76 -3.99 2.33 9.74
N ASN A 77 -5.18 1.75 9.55
CA ASN A 77 -6.03 2.02 8.39
C ASN A 77 -5.31 1.78 7.05
N ASN A 78 -4.49 0.73 6.99
CA ASN A 78 -3.80 0.31 5.79
C ASN A 78 -4.41 -0.94 5.21
N ALA A 79 -4.10 -1.20 3.95
CA ALA A 79 -4.42 -2.44 3.27
C ALA A 79 -3.10 -3.17 2.92
N ILE A 80 -2.85 -4.30 3.58
CA ILE A 80 -1.55 -5.00 3.51
C ILE A 80 -1.78 -6.45 3.14
N GLN A 81 -1.04 -6.98 2.18
CA GLN A 81 -1.15 -8.37 1.73
C GLN A 81 -0.81 -9.37 2.85
N ASN A 82 0.28 -9.15 3.55
CA ASN A 82 0.73 -10.04 4.62
C ASN A 82 1.50 -9.22 5.64
N ALA A 83 0.86 -8.91 6.76
CA ALA A 83 1.52 -8.32 7.91
C ALA A 83 1.76 -9.41 8.97
N PRO A 84 2.89 -9.39 9.67
CA PRO A 84 3.17 -10.36 10.72
C PRO A 84 2.08 -10.36 11.80
N GLU A 85 1.59 -11.54 12.18
CA GLU A 85 0.54 -11.69 13.21
C GLU A 85 0.98 -11.13 14.56
N GLU A 86 2.26 -11.27 14.88
CA GLU A 86 2.84 -10.77 16.13
C GLU A 86 2.74 -9.25 16.30
N TRP A 87 2.50 -8.52 15.23
CA TRP A 87 2.32 -7.06 15.30
C TRP A 87 0.92 -6.65 15.75
N ASN A 88 -0.02 -7.59 15.84
CA ASN A 88 -1.41 -7.37 16.27
C ASN A 88 -2.09 -6.17 15.57
N LEU A 89 -1.86 -6.05 14.26
CA LEU A 89 -2.25 -4.88 13.48
C LEU A 89 -3.63 -5.01 12.82
N TRP A 90 -4.26 -6.18 12.89
CA TRP A 90 -5.46 -6.45 12.09
C TRP A 90 -6.73 -5.75 12.55
N SER A 91 -6.77 -5.24 13.78
CA SER A 91 -7.93 -4.48 14.25
C SER A 91 -8.13 -3.15 13.54
N GLU A 92 -7.07 -2.62 12.93
CA GLU A 92 -7.07 -1.30 12.30
C GLU A 92 -6.54 -1.34 10.86
N ASN A 93 -6.21 -2.53 10.35
CA ASN A 93 -5.69 -2.72 9.00
C ASN A 93 -6.47 -3.82 8.27
N MET A 94 -6.54 -3.71 6.96
CA MET A 94 -7.16 -4.69 6.09
C MET A 94 -6.09 -5.67 5.58
N GLN A 95 -6.33 -6.97 5.70
CA GLN A 95 -5.51 -7.97 5.04
C GLN A 95 -5.95 -8.17 3.59
N LEU A 96 -5.06 -7.92 2.65
CA LEU A 96 -5.37 -8.09 1.23
C LEU A 96 -5.13 -9.52 0.74
N SER A 97 -6.00 -9.98 -0.15
CA SER A 97 -5.86 -11.24 -0.87
C SER A 97 -5.03 -11.08 -2.13
N VAL A 98 -4.34 -12.15 -2.54
CA VAL A 98 -3.67 -12.26 -3.85
C VAL A 98 -4.53 -12.98 -4.89
N VAL A 99 -5.69 -13.48 -4.48
CA VAL A 99 -6.59 -14.25 -5.33
C VAL A 99 -7.57 -13.32 -6.03
N GLN A 100 -7.47 -13.24 -7.35
CA GLN A 100 -8.41 -12.45 -8.14
C GLN A 100 -9.85 -12.97 -7.96
N GLY A 101 -10.78 -12.06 -7.70
CA GLY A 101 -12.18 -12.37 -7.42
C GLY A 101 -12.50 -12.59 -5.94
N ASP A 102 -11.49 -12.61 -5.06
CA ASP A 102 -11.67 -12.52 -3.62
C ASP A 102 -12.14 -11.11 -3.25
N PRO A 103 -13.10 -10.94 -2.31
CA PRO A 103 -13.53 -9.62 -1.86
C PRO A 103 -12.43 -8.71 -1.31
N LEU A 104 -11.33 -9.29 -0.85
CA LEU A 104 -10.16 -8.56 -0.34
C LEU A 104 -9.04 -8.40 -1.39
N TYR A 105 -9.29 -8.74 -2.66
CA TYR A 105 -8.38 -8.44 -3.75
C TYR A 105 -8.43 -6.95 -4.08
N PRO A 106 -7.29 -6.24 -4.22
CA PRO A 106 -7.28 -4.77 -4.30
C PRO A 106 -7.88 -4.18 -5.58
N ALA A 107 -8.14 -4.97 -6.60
CA ALA A 107 -8.85 -4.60 -7.83
C ALA A 107 -8.45 -3.24 -8.41
N PHE A 108 -7.20 -3.10 -8.84
CA PHE A 108 -6.72 -1.91 -9.54
C PHE A 108 -7.17 -1.88 -11.01
N VAL A 109 -7.26 -0.70 -11.60
CA VAL A 109 -7.72 -0.49 -12.98
C VAL A 109 -6.84 -1.19 -14.02
N ASN A 110 -5.53 -1.09 -13.90
CA ASN A 110 -4.55 -1.75 -14.78
C ASN A 110 -3.23 -2.00 -14.05
N PRO A 111 -3.22 -2.91 -13.07
CA PRO A 111 -2.01 -3.22 -12.35
C PRO A 111 -1.05 -3.99 -13.25
N THR A 112 0.14 -3.47 -13.45
CA THR A 112 1.20 -4.19 -14.15
C THR A 112 2.44 -4.24 -13.29
N ARG A 113 3.14 -5.37 -13.30
CA ARG A 113 4.40 -5.54 -12.57
C ARG A 113 5.58 -4.81 -13.24
N ASN A 114 5.39 -4.32 -14.44
CA ASN A 114 6.47 -3.90 -15.32
C ASN A 114 6.51 -2.40 -15.49
N VAL A 115 6.24 -1.67 -14.41
CA VAL A 115 6.23 -0.22 -14.40
C VAL A 115 7.61 0.31 -14.08
N GLY A 116 8.19 1.01 -15.01
CA GLY A 116 9.23 1.98 -14.73
C GLY A 116 10.66 1.68 -15.16
N ALA A 117 11.06 0.47 -15.50
CA ALA A 117 12.39 0.25 -16.06
C ALA A 117 12.28 -0.12 -17.54
N VAL A 118 12.49 0.82 -18.39
CA VAL A 118 12.41 0.67 -19.85
C VAL A 118 13.57 -0.15 -20.42
N SER A 119 14.46 -0.60 -19.58
CA SER A 119 15.69 -1.24 -20.07
C SER A 119 15.70 -2.71 -19.77
N SER A 120 15.43 -3.55 -20.61
CA SER A 120 15.75 -4.96 -20.54
C SER A 120 14.69 -5.91 -19.94
N GLY A 121 13.80 -6.36 -20.78
CA GLY A 121 13.12 -7.64 -20.55
C GLY A 121 11.92 -7.61 -19.62
N TYR A 122 11.45 -6.46 -19.24
CA TYR A 122 10.14 -6.34 -18.62
C TYR A 122 9.06 -6.36 -19.69
N ASP A 123 8.03 -7.16 -19.45
CA ASP A 123 6.91 -7.21 -20.36
C ASP A 123 6.28 -5.84 -20.54
N THR A 124 5.93 -5.50 -21.75
CA THR A 124 5.16 -4.30 -22.03
C THR A 124 3.80 -4.44 -21.33
N PRO A 125 3.31 -3.40 -20.63
CA PRO A 125 1.98 -3.45 -20.05
C PRO A 125 0.95 -3.85 -21.11
N LEU A 126 0.16 -4.86 -20.81
CA LEU A 126 -0.91 -5.26 -21.71
C LEU A 126 -1.95 -4.14 -21.74
N GLY A 127 -1.99 -3.40 -22.86
CA GLY A 127 -3.06 -2.46 -23.12
C GLY A 127 -2.89 -1.04 -22.56
N GLY A 128 -1.67 -0.57 -22.30
CA GLY A 128 -1.45 0.83 -21.93
C GLY A 128 -0.59 1.04 -20.66
N PRO A 129 -0.45 2.28 -20.21
CA PRO A 129 0.33 2.59 -19.01
C PRO A 129 -0.30 1.93 -17.77
N ALA A 130 0.53 1.61 -16.80
CA ALA A 130 0.05 1.14 -15.52
C ALA A 130 -0.84 2.17 -14.84
N ARG A 131 -1.92 1.70 -14.26
CA ARG A 131 -2.87 2.51 -13.50
C ARG A 131 -3.19 1.77 -12.21
N PHE A 132 -2.74 2.33 -11.11
CA PHE A 132 -2.91 1.78 -9.78
C PHE A 132 -4.03 2.47 -9.00
N GLU A 133 -4.90 3.15 -9.70
CA GLU A 133 -6.18 3.61 -9.17
C GLU A 133 -7.03 2.39 -8.79
N PRO A 134 -7.68 2.37 -7.63
CA PRO A 134 -8.63 1.33 -7.32
C PRO A 134 -9.85 1.43 -8.25
N THR A 135 -10.40 0.30 -8.65
CA THR A 135 -11.72 0.27 -9.30
C THR A 135 -12.81 0.54 -8.26
N CYS A 136 -14.00 0.91 -8.69
CA CYS A 136 -15.13 1.15 -7.77
C CYS A 136 -15.58 -0.09 -6.97
N GLU A 137 -15.12 -1.26 -7.34
CA GLU A 137 -15.39 -2.52 -6.66
C GLU A 137 -14.26 -2.91 -5.68
N SER A 138 -13.21 -2.09 -5.62
CA SER A 138 -12.06 -2.34 -4.75
C SER A 138 -12.43 -2.18 -3.28
N PRO A 139 -11.95 -3.06 -2.39
CA PRO A 139 -12.11 -2.88 -0.95
C PRO A 139 -11.35 -1.67 -0.40
N LEU A 140 -10.52 -1.02 -1.19
CA LEU A 140 -9.75 0.17 -0.81
C LEU A 140 -10.60 1.45 -0.83
N VAL A 141 -11.74 1.43 -1.55
CA VAL A 141 -12.59 2.60 -1.75
C VAL A 141 -13.36 2.93 -0.46
N ILE A 142 -13.28 4.19 -0.02
CA ILE A 142 -13.92 4.71 1.21
C ILE A 142 -13.52 3.89 2.47
N ALA A 143 -12.31 3.36 2.51
CA ALA A 143 -11.85 2.49 3.58
C ALA A 143 -10.77 3.12 4.47
N GLY A 144 -10.31 4.32 4.16
CA GLY A 144 -9.30 5.04 4.94
C GLY A 144 -9.87 5.79 6.14
N ASP A 145 -9.00 6.39 6.92
CA ASP A 145 -9.33 7.18 8.09
C ASP A 145 -9.32 8.67 7.76
N GLU A 146 -10.49 9.31 7.83
CA GLU A 146 -10.68 10.74 7.59
C GLU A 146 -9.91 11.60 8.60
N SER A 147 -9.73 11.13 9.84
CA SER A 147 -9.03 11.89 10.87
C SER A 147 -7.55 12.12 10.52
N ILE A 148 -6.97 11.24 9.73
CA ILE A 148 -5.58 11.35 9.26
C ILE A 148 -5.48 12.39 8.14
N VAL A 149 -6.49 12.53 7.28
CA VAL A 149 -6.55 13.58 6.26
C VAL A 149 -6.58 14.97 6.89
N GLY A 150 -7.27 15.10 8.03
CA GLY A 150 -7.37 16.35 8.78
C GLY A 150 -6.17 16.66 9.70
N ASP A 151 -5.22 15.74 9.86
CA ASP A 151 -4.04 15.94 10.72
C ASP A 151 -3.08 16.93 10.04
N PRO A 152 -2.79 18.10 10.64
CA PRO A 152 -1.96 19.11 10.01
C PRO A 152 -0.51 18.68 9.73
N ASP A 153 -0.03 17.65 10.43
CA ASP A 153 1.30 17.07 10.21
C ASP A 153 1.33 16.01 9.11
N LEU A 154 0.14 15.51 8.71
CA LEU A 154 -0.03 14.42 7.74
C LEU A 154 -0.96 14.81 6.59
N ALA A 155 -1.60 15.97 6.67
CA ALA A 155 -2.61 16.39 5.73
C ALA A 155 -2.09 16.45 4.30
N LEU A 156 -2.83 15.82 3.42
CA LEU A 156 -2.71 15.96 1.99
C LEU A 156 -4.03 16.55 1.47
N ASP A 157 -3.95 17.60 0.68
CA ASP A 157 -5.14 18.25 0.14
C ASP A 157 -5.78 17.42 -0.98
N ALA A 158 -4.97 16.66 -1.69
CA ALA A 158 -5.42 15.87 -2.83
C ALA A 158 -4.54 14.63 -3.05
N ASP A 159 -5.08 13.68 -3.77
CA ASP A 159 -4.39 12.49 -4.24
C ASP A 159 -3.30 12.83 -5.29
N ILE A 160 -2.55 11.83 -5.74
CA ILE A 160 -1.48 12.02 -6.73
C ILE A 160 -1.98 12.53 -8.09
N THR A 161 -3.27 12.44 -8.36
CA THR A 161 -3.91 12.91 -9.61
C THR A 161 -4.58 14.27 -9.46
N GLY A 162 -4.63 14.81 -8.24
CA GLY A 162 -5.24 16.09 -7.90
C GLY A 162 -6.70 16.02 -7.49
N HIS A 163 -7.25 14.81 -7.25
CA HIS A 163 -8.58 14.67 -6.67
C HIS A 163 -8.51 14.89 -5.16
N ASN A 164 -9.48 15.61 -4.62
CA ASN A 164 -9.55 15.83 -3.19
C ASN A 164 -9.81 14.52 -2.44
N PHE A 165 -9.07 14.28 -1.37
CA PHE A 165 -9.36 13.18 -0.45
C PHE A 165 -10.74 13.34 0.20
N ALA A 166 -11.37 12.22 0.52
CA ALA A 166 -12.67 12.18 1.21
C ALA A 166 -13.84 12.83 0.45
N VAL A 167 -13.83 12.85 -0.87
CA VAL A 167 -15.00 13.21 -1.66
C VAL A 167 -16.06 12.12 -1.47
N GLY A 168 -17.04 12.40 -0.60
CA GLY A 168 -18.15 11.49 -0.33
C GLY A 168 -18.03 10.70 0.98
N GLY A 169 -17.05 10.98 1.83
CA GLY A 169 -16.88 10.33 3.13
C GLY A 169 -15.42 10.10 3.51
N ALA A 170 -15.09 8.91 3.97
CA ALA A 170 -13.72 8.53 4.24
C ALA A 170 -12.88 8.50 2.94
N PRO A 171 -11.56 8.77 3.03
CA PRO A 171 -10.69 8.67 1.88
C PRO A 171 -10.51 7.21 1.43
N ASP A 172 -10.02 7.02 0.23
CA ASP A 172 -9.57 5.72 -0.22
C ASP A 172 -8.23 5.36 0.44
N ILE A 173 -7.95 4.07 0.59
CA ILE A 173 -6.62 3.62 1.03
C ILE A 173 -5.67 3.63 -0.17
N GLY A 174 -4.57 4.37 -0.06
CA GLY A 174 -3.55 4.48 -1.10
C GLY A 174 -3.36 5.90 -1.61
N ALA A 175 -2.60 6.03 -2.69
CA ALA A 175 -2.21 7.31 -3.29
C ALA A 175 -3.23 7.86 -4.30
N TYR A 176 -4.36 7.20 -4.49
CA TYR A 176 -5.37 7.53 -5.48
C TYR A 176 -6.77 7.53 -4.86
N GLU A 177 -7.57 8.50 -5.21
CA GLU A 177 -9.01 8.51 -4.97
C GLU A 177 -9.75 7.98 -6.22
N ALA A 178 -10.55 6.95 -6.03
CA ALA A 178 -11.35 6.38 -7.11
C ALA A 178 -12.44 7.36 -7.56
N THR A 179 -12.53 7.62 -8.84
CA THR A 179 -13.58 8.49 -9.40
C THR A 179 -14.90 7.71 -9.60
N CYS A 180 -15.44 7.17 -8.52
CA CYS A 180 -16.68 6.41 -8.55
C CYS A 180 -17.88 7.33 -8.56
N LEU A 181 -18.63 7.34 -9.65
CA LEU A 181 -19.80 8.21 -9.83
C LEU A 181 -21.00 7.86 -8.94
N ASN A 182 -20.96 6.71 -8.23
CA ASN A 182 -21.96 6.34 -7.24
C ASN A 182 -21.28 5.50 -6.15
N PRO A 183 -21.00 6.06 -4.96
CA PRO A 183 -20.66 5.20 -3.84
C PRO A 183 -21.83 4.26 -3.59
N VAL A 184 -21.52 2.97 -3.44
CA VAL A 184 -22.52 1.96 -3.10
C VAL A 184 -23.22 2.39 -1.81
N GLY A 185 -24.44 2.92 -1.91
CA GLY A 185 -25.19 3.41 -0.76
C GLY A 185 -25.91 4.73 -0.93
N SER A 186 -25.66 5.51 -1.98
CA SER A 186 -26.50 6.70 -2.26
C SER A 186 -27.84 6.26 -2.84
N VAL A 187 -28.83 6.14 -1.94
CA VAL A 187 -30.24 6.01 -2.35
C VAL A 187 -30.65 7.37 -2.92
N LEU A 188 -30.81 7.43 -4.23
CA LEU A 188 -31.45 8.58 -4.86
C LEU A 188 -32.92 8.58 -4.45
N TYR A 189 -33.33 9.44 -3.52
CA TYR A 189 -34.74 9.72 -3.30
C TYR A 189 -35.24 10.60 -4.43
N VAL A 190 -36.14 10.07 -5.26
CA VAL A 190 -36.92 10.78 -6.27
C VAL A 190 -38.20 11.26 -5.64
#